data_bc6bbba371045a2fd82717f8556742b5
#
_entry.id   bc6bbba371045a2fd82717f8556742b5
#
_cell.length_a   1.000
_cell.length_b   1.000
_cell.length_c   1.000
_cell.angle_alpha   90.00
_cell.angle_beta   90.00
_cell.angle_gamma   90.00
#
_symmetry.space_group_name_H-M   'P 1'
#
loop_
_entity.id
_entity.type
_entity.pdbx_description
1 polymer ?
#
loop_
_entity_poly.entity_id
_entity_poly.type
_entity_poly.pdbx_seq_one_letter_code
_entity_poly.pdbx_strand_id
1 'polypeptide(L)'
;DYFQGYNYAAWAGADFFVTTNLKETRVFKVNKGKLPKRLEEIVDIPKADELTNAKKLKELLSQTKAFTRDEFSKLLFKCHNIIRNNDKLSPEAAFDEISKVLFMKIRYERNPNGDNIFSLKQFKKEEENYENKIRPVNVKRNGPKDDIPYMDYWFDLTKLEFEKDDLFEPNDKIKIKQASFEAIVEELEIYNLSRTADDVKGIAFEKFL
;
A
#
# COMPACT_ATOMS: atom_id res chain seq x y z
N ASP A 1 10.94 -24.35 12.29
CA ASP A 1 10.99 -23.31 13.31
C ASP A 1 11.76 -22.10 12.75
N TYR A 2 11.12 -20.93 12.69
CA TYR A 2 11.70 -19.71 12.13
C TYR A 2 12.91 -19.21 12.93
N PHE A 3 12.93 -19.38 14.26
CA PHE A 3 14.07 -19.02 15.09
C PHE A 3 15.29 -19.90 14.84
N GLN A 4 15.09 -21.15 14.49
CA GLN A 4 16.17 -22.04 14.08
C GLN A 4 16.81 -21.58 12.75
N GLY A 5 15.96 -21.20 11.77
CA GLY A 5 16.42 -20.60 10.52
C GLY A 5 17.20 -19.32 10.75
N TYR A 6 16.72 -18.46 11.65
CA TYR A 6 17.43 -17.24 12.04
C TYR A 6 18.81 -17.54 12.62
N ASN A 7 18.90 -18.49 13.55
CA ASN A 7 20.17 -18.84 14.20
C ASN A 7 21.20 -19.37 13.18
N TYR A 8 20.78 -20.19 12.22
CA TYR A 8 21.65 -20.67 11.15
C TYR A 8 22.14 -19.51 10.26
N ALA A 9 21.23 -18.62 9.87
CA ALA A 9 21.55 -17.48 9.04
C ALA A 9 22.51 -16.50 9.78
N ALA A 10 22.26 -16.25 11.06
CA ALA A 10 23.12 -15.41 11.88
C ALA A 10 24.52 -16.02 12.05
N TRP A 11 24.62 -17.33 12.27
CA TRP A 11 25.89 -18.05 12.35
C TRP A 11 26.65 -18.02 11.02
N ALA A 12 25.94 -18.19 9.90
CA ALA A 12 26.50 -18.09 8.55
C ALA A 12 26.86 -16.66 8.12
N GLY A 13 26.53 -15.65 8.92
CA GLY A 13 26.76 -14.24 8.60
C GLY A 13 25.87 -13.69 7.49
N ALA A 14 24.74 -14.38 7.17
CA ALA A 14 23.80 -13.93 6.17
C ALA A 14 23.05 -12.67 6.64
N ASP A 15 22.64 -11.82 5.69
CA ASP A 15 21.84 -10.63 5.98
C ASP A 15 20.32 -10.93 5.96
N PHE A 16 19.93 -12.00 5.26
CA PHE A 16 18.56 -12.46 5.11
C PHE A 16 18.49 -13.97 5.15
N PHE A 17 17.31 -14.51 5.49
CA PHE A 17 17.02 -15.93 5.28
C PHE A 17 15.57 -16.12 4.78
N VAL A 18 15.35 -17.20 4.09
CA VAL A 18 14.07 -17.55 3.49
C VAL A 18 13.60 -18.88 4.07
N THR A 19 12.34 -18.95 4.40
CA THR A 19 11.67 -20.21 4.74
C THR A 19 10.56 -20.47 3.73
N THR A 20 10.42 -21.72 3.30
CA THR A 20 9.33 -22.11 2.39
C THR A 20 8.83 -23.51 2.73
N ASN A 21 7.54 -23.71 2.55
CA ASN A 21 6.88 -25.01 2.61
C ASN A 21 6.22 -25.39 1.28
N LEU A 22 6.65 -24.76 0.17
CA LEU A 22 6.12 -24.86 -1.20
C LEU A 22 4.77 -24.19 -1.43
N LYS A 23 4.03 -23.89 -0.36
CA LYS A 23 2.76 -23.14 -0.42
C LYS A 23 2.95 -21.68 -0.01
N GLU A 24 3.88 -21.46 0.89
CA GLU A 24 4.17 -20.15 1.46
C GLU A 24 5.68 -19.97 1.54
N THR A 25 6.15 -18.80 1.12
CA THR A 25 7.56 -18.40 1.22
C THR A 25 7.62 -17.12 2.04
N ARG A 26 8.48 -17.10 3.08
CA ARG A 26 8.70 -15.95 3.93
C ARG A 26 10.17 -15.56 3.95
N VAL A 27 10.43 -14.28 3.92
CA VAL A 27 11.77 -13.70 3.96
C VAL A 27 11.96 -12.92 5.25
N PHE A 28 13.09 -13.12 5.91
CA PHE A 28 13.40 -12.46 7.17
C PHE A 28 14.76 -11.78 7.10
N LYS A 29 14.85 -10.60 7.72
CA LYS A 29 16.12 -9.92 7.92
C LYS A 29 16.84 -10.48 9.14
N VAL A 30 18.16 -10.61 9.03
CA VAL A 30 19.04 -11.02 10.12
C VAL A 30 19.72 -9.80 10.74
N ASN A 31 19.49 -9.56 12.03
CA ASN A 31 20.17 -8.50 12.78
C ASN A 31 21.43 -9.07 13.42
N LYS A 32 22.59 -8.84 12.79
CA LYS A 32 23.88 -9.39 13.23
C LYS A 32 24.19 -8.97 14.68
N GLY A 33 24.56 -9.94 15.49
CA GLY A 33 24.99 -9.72 16.88
C GLY A 33 23.88 -9.54 17.91
N LYS A 34 22.61 -9.71 17.55
CA LYS A 34 21.48 -9.64 18.49
C LYS A 34 20.49 -10.77 18.23
N LEU A 35 20.10 -11.49 19.25
CA LEU A 35 18.92 -12.36 19.18
C LEU A 35 17.68 -11.48 19.08
N PRO A 36 16.79 -11.70 18.09
CA PRO A 36 15.62 -10.87 17.93
C PRO A 36 14.59 -11.20 19.01
N LYS A 37 14.00 -10.17 19.61
CA LYS A 37 12.79 -10.35 20.41
C LYS A 37 11.60 -10.78 19.55
N ARG A 38 11.62 -10.41 18.27
CA ARG A 38 10.64 -10.69 17.24
C ARG A 38 11.38 -10.81 15.90
N LEU A 39 11.00 -11.79 15.08
CA LEU A 39 11.53 -11.91 13.71
C LEU A 39 11.06 -10.73 12.87
N GLU A 40 11.97 -10.15 12.12
CA GLU A 40 11.71 -9.04 11.20
C GLU A 40 11.46 -9.64 9.81
N GLU A 41 10.18 -9.87 9.51
CA GLU A 41 9.77 -10.36 8.20
C GLU A 41 9.76 -9.21 7.19
N ILE A 42 10.24 -9.48 5.98
CA ILE A 42 10.27 -8.54 4.87
C ILE A 42 9.61 -9.18 3.65
N VAL A 43 9.13 -8.37 2.71
CA VAL A 43 8.36 -8.86 1.55
C VAL A 43 9.20 -9.67 0.58
N ASP A 44 10.45 -9.27 0.35
CA ASP A 44 11.35 -9.93 -0.60
C ASP A 44 12.80 -9.67 -0.26
N ILE A 45 13.71 -10.44 -0.86
CA ILE A 45 15.15 -10.17 -0.78
C ILE A 45 15.45 -8.94 -1.64
N PRO A 46 16.12 -7.91 -1.08
CA PRO A 46 16.54 -6.75 -1.87
C PRO A 46 17.37 -7.15 -3.08
N LYS A 47 17.14 -6.51 -4.22
CA LYS A 47 17.95 -6.73 -5.42
C LYS A 47 19.39 -6.23 -5.21
N ALA A 48 20.32 -6.74 -6.01
CA ALA A 48 21.75 -6.42 -5.87
C ALA A 48 22.06 -4.91 -6.00
N ASP A 49 21.35 -4.20 -6.86
CA ASP A 49 21.45 -2.75 -7.03
C ASP A 49 20.86 -1.96 -5.85
N GLU A 50 19.85 -2.50 -5.18
CA GLU A 50 19.26 -1.91 -3.98
C GLU A 50 20.18 -2.08 -2.76
N LEU A 51 20.90 -3.21 -2.68
CA LEU A 51 21.86 -3.48 -1.61
C LEU A 51 23.06 -2.52 -1.60
N THR A 52 23.45 -1.99 -2.76
CA THR A 52 24.58 -1.06 -2.90
C THR A 52 24.24 0.37 -2.50
N ASN A 53 22.95 0.71 -2.37
CA ASN A 53 22.47 2.04 -2.00
C ASN A 53 21.84 2.02 -0.61
N ALA A 54 22.60 2.48 0.40
CA ALA A 54 22.16 2.47 1.80
C ALA A 54 20.83 3.22 2.05
N LYS A 55 20.53 4.27 1.25
CA LYS A 55 19.26 5.02 1.35
C LYS A 55 18.12 4.20 0.78
N LYS A 56 18.28 3.64 -0.42
CA LYS A 56 17.29 2.75 -1.04
C LYS A 56 17.05 1.51 -0.18
N LEU A 57 18.12 0.91 0.35
CA LEU A 57 18.00 -0.24 1.25
C LEU A 57 17.20 0.11 2.52
N LYS A 58 17.46 1.26 3.13
CA LYS A 58 16.72 1.71 4.32
C LYS A 58 15.25 1.99 4.00
N GLU A 59 14.96 2.60 2.87
CA GLU A 59 13.61 2.84 2.38
C GLU A 59 12.91 1.51 2.09
N LEU A 60 13.55 0.58 1.40
CA LEU A 60 13.03 -0.75 1.11
C LEU A 60 12.74 -1.54 2.40
N LEU A 61 13.67 -1.57 3.34
CA LEU A 61 13.48 -2.24 4.63
C LEU A 61 12.40 -1.57 5.50
N SER A 62 12.16 -0.28 5.35
CA SER A 62 11.07 0.40 6.04
C SER A 62 9.70 0.16 5.41
N GLN A 63 9.65 -0.12 4.10
CA GLN A 63 8.43 -0.34 3.34
C GLN A 63 8.07 -1.83 3.14
N THR A 64 8.97 -2.72 3.46
CA THR A 64 8.85 -4.15 3.18
C THR A 64 8.23 -4.94 4.31
N LYS A 65 7.21 -4.42 4.97
CA LYS A 65 6.41 -5.26 5.84
C LYS A 65 5.46 -6.08 4.98
N ALA A 66 5.79 -7.37 4.77
CA ALA A 66 4.80 -8.32 4.30
C ALA A 66 3.67 -8.38 5.33
N PHE A 67 2.45 -8.27 4.85
CA PHE A 67 1.30 -8.51 5.70
C PHE A 67 1.24 -9.97 6.10
N THR A 68 1.15 -10.23 7.39
CA THR A 68 0.46 -11.43 7.83
C THR A 68 -1.03 -11.22 7.62
N ARG A 69 -1.77 -12.30 7.40
CA ARG A 69 -3.24 -12.30 7.27
C ARG A 69 -3.93 -11.49 8.38
N ASP A 70 -3.47 -11.63 9.61
CA ASP A 70 -4.04 -10.95 10.77
C ASP A 70 -3.70 -9.45 10.82
N GLU A 71 -2.52 -9.06 10.33
CA GLU A 71 -2.14 -7.64 10.25
C GLU A 71 -2.98 -6.92 9.20
N PHE A 72 -3.21 -7.53 8.04
CA PHE A 72 -4.04 -6.93 7.00
C PHE A 72 -5.51 -6.81 7.43
N SER A 73 -6.07 -7.84 8.07
CA SER A 73 -7.42 -7.78 8.64
C SER A 73 -7.56 -6.67 9.68
N LYS A 74 -6.57 -6.51 10.56
CA LYS A 74 -6.55 -5.42 11.56
C LYS A 74 -6.45 -4.04 10.91
N LEU A 75 -5.67 -3.92 9.84
CA LEU A 75 -5.53 -2.68 9.10
C LEU A 75 -6.85 -2.29 8.42
N LEU A 76 -7.51 -3.24 7.72
CA LEU A 76 -8.82 -3.01 7.11
C LEU A 76 -9.85 -2.59 8.15
N PHE A 77 -9.85 -3.24 9.31
CA PHE A 77 -10.74 -2.87 10.41
C PHE A 77 -10.45 -1.46 10.95
N LYS A 78 -9.18 -1.04 10.99
CA LYS A 78 -8.79 0.31 11.38
C LYS A 78 -9.28 1.35 10.36
N CYS A 79 -9.07 1.10 9.07
CA CYS A 79 -9.59 1.94 8.00
C CYS A 79 -11.13 2.05 8.03
N HIS A 80 -11.80 0.94 8.25
CA HIS A 80 -13.26 0.91 8.42
C HIS A 80 -13.72 1.80 9.57
N ASN A 81 -13.05 1.73 10.73
CA ASN A 81 -13.39 2.56 11.88
C ASN A 81 -13.15 4.05 11.61
N ILE A 82 -12.11 4.41 10.85
CA ILE A 82 -11.89 5.81 10.42
C ILE A 82 -13.09 6.31 9.63
N ILE A 83 -13.53 5.59 8.61
CA ILE A 83 -14.67 5.96 7.76
C ILE A 83 -15.97 6.01 8.58
N ARG A 84 -16.24 4.96 9.36
CA ARG A 84 -17.45 4.89 10.18
C ARG A 84 -17.57 6.08 11.15
N ASN A 85 -16.47 6.45 11.80
CA ASN A 85 -16.48 7.51 12.79
C ASN A 85 -16.59 8.91 12.16
N ASN A 86 -15.92 9.14 11.04
CA ASN A 86 -15.81 10.46 10.43
C ASN A 86 -16.89 10.72 9.37
N ASP A 87 -17.23 9.71 8.56
CA ASP A 87 -18.11 9.86 7.40
C ASP A 87 -19.49 9.24 7.61
N LYS A 88 -19.64 8.40 8.66
CA LYS A 88 -20.91 7.75 9.06
C LYS A 88 -21.53 6.91 7.93
N LEU A 89 -20.69 6.29 7.12
CA LEU A 89 -21.12 5.36 6.07
C LEU A 89 -21.54 4.02 6.67
N SER A 90 -22.41 3.29 5.96
CA SER A 90 -22.73 1.91 6.29
C SER A 90 -21.47 1.01 6.17
N PRO A 91 -21.45 -0.17 6.79
CA PRO A 91 -20.31 -1.08 6.68
C PRO A 91 -19.95 -1.41 5.23
N GLU A 92 -20.94 -1.67 4.38
CA GLU A 92 -20.76 -2.00 2.97
C GLU A 92 -20.19 -0.81 2.19
N ALA A 93 -20.74 0.40 2.41
CA ALA A 93 -20.24 1.61 1.76
C ALA A 93 -18.82 1.98 2.25
N ALA A 94 -18.50 1.74 3.51
CA ALA A 94 -17.15 1.95 4.03
C ALA A 94 -16.15 0.96 3.40
N PHE A 95 -16.57 -0.29 3.20
CA PHE A 95 -15.74 -1.29 2.51
C PHE A 95 -15.48 -0.93 1.05
N ASP A 96 -16.50 -0.46 0.33
CA ASP A 96 -16.36 0.04 -1.04
C ASP A 96 -15.29 1.15 -1.12
N GLU A 97 -15.33 2.12 -0.22
CA GLU A 97 -14.36 3.20 -0.16
C GLU A 97 -12.93 2.71 0.17
N ILE A 98 -12.79 1.77 1.10
CA ILE A 98 -11.48 1.15 1.40
C ILE A 98 -10.95 0.45 0.14
N SER A 99 -11.78 -0.29 -0.57
CA SER A 99 -11.39 -0.99 -1.80
C SER A 99 -10.86 -0.03 -2.85
N LYS A 100 -11.52 1.12 -3.05
CA LYS A 100 -11.03 2.17 -3.97
C LYS A 100 -9.64 2.64 -3.59
N VAL A 101 -9.40 2.95 -2.31
CA VAL A 101 -8.08 3.42 -1.83
C VAL A 101 -7.01 2.32 -1.97
N LEU A 102 -7.36 1.06 -1.74
CA LEU A 102 -6.43 -0.07 -1.94
C LEU A 102 -6.03 -0.22 -3.41
N PHE A 103 -6.97 -0.08 -4.36
CA PHE A 103 -6.63 -0.11 -5.79
C PHE A 103 -5.81 1.11 -6.22
N MET A 104 -6.07 2.29 -5.66
CA MET A 104 -5.23 3.47 -5.88
C MET A 104 -3.80 3.21 -5.41
N LYS A 105 -3.63 2.55 -4.25
CA LYS A 105 -2.31 2.16 -3.73
C LYS A 105 -1.63 1.12 -4.62
N ILE A 106 -2.33 0.07 -5.05
CA ILE A 106 -1.79 -0.97 -5.93
C ILE A 106 -1.31 -0.34 -7.25
N ARG A 107 -2.12 0.52 -7.86
CA ARG A 107 -1.74 1.26 -9.06
C ARG A 107 -0.46 2.04 -8.85
N TYR A 108 -0.38 2.79 -7.76
CA TYR A 108 0.77 3.62 -7.43
C TYR A 108 2.05 2.80 -7.23
N GLU A 109 1.96 1.69 -6.54
CA GLU A 109 3.08 0.78 -6.28
C GLU A 109 3.54 0.00 -7.51
N ARG A 110 2.66 -0.22 -8.50
CA ARG A 110 2.99 -0.88 -9.77
C ARG A 110 3.73 0.02 -10.76
N ASN A 111 3.81 1.31 -10.51
CA ASN A 111 4.44 2.25 -11.43
C ASN A 111 5.95 1.96 -11.57
N PRO A 112 6.44 1.52 -12.75
CA PRO A 112 7.83 1.10 -12.94
C PRO A 112 8.83 2.27 -12.90
N ASN A 113 8.36 3.51 -13.03
CA ASN A 113 9.20 4.71 -12.97
C ASN A 113 9.34 5.27 -11.54
N GLY A 114 8.94 4.47 -10.54
CA GLY A 114 8.63 4.98 -9.23
C GLY A 114 9.78 5.02 -8.26
N ASP A 115 10.43 6.17 -8.18
CA ASP A 115 10.94 6.69 -6.89
C ASP A 115 9.78 7.15 -5.98
N ASN A 116 8.54 6.91 -6.41
CA ASN A 116 7.34 7.39 -5.77
C ASN A 116 6.85 6.36 -4.75
N ILE A 117 6.93 6.74 -3.50
CA ILE A 117 6.46 5.96 -2.37
C ILE A 117 5.01 6.36 -2.10
N PHE A 118 4.10 5.38 -2.04
CA PHE A 118 2.75 5.65 -1.56
C PHE A 118 2.81 6.14 -0.11
N SER A 119 2.66 7.44 0.09
CA SER A 119 2.70 8.07 1.41
C SER A 119 1.89 9.36 1.44
N LEU A 120 1.45 9.76 2.62
CA LEU A 120 0.74 11.02 2.80
C LEU A 120 1.59 12.21 2.34
N LYS A 121 2.89 12.18 2.61
CA LYS A 121 3.83 13.22 2.17
C LYS A 121 3.87 13.34 0.65
N GLN A 122 3.93 12.22 -0.06
CA GLN A 122 3.95 12.22 -1.51
C GLN A 122 2.60 12.66 -2.08
N PHE A 123 1.50 12.19 -1.50
CA PHE A 123 0.16 12.64 -1.87
C PHE A 123 0.02 14.16 -1.79
N LYS A 124 0.43 14.77 -0.68
CA LYS A 124 0.37 16.23 -0.51
C LYS A 124 1.22 17.00 -1.52
N LYS A 125 2.41 16.51 -1.83
CA LYS A 125 3.27 17.10 -2.85
C LYS A 125 2.64 17.05 -4.25
N GLU A 126 2.03 15.95 -4.60
CA GLU A 126 1.36 15.78 -5.89
C GLU A 126 0.05 16.58 -5.95
N GLU A 127 -0.71 16.64 -4.87
CA GLU A 127 -1.88 17.50 -4.71
C GLU A 127 -1.53 18.98 -4.98
N GLU A 128 -0.48 19.49 -4.35
CA GLU A 128 0.00 20.86 -4.58
C GLU A 128 0.36 21.11 -6.06
N ASN A 129 1.06 20.16 -6.68
CA ASN A 129 1.39 20.29 -8.11
C ASN A 129 0.15 20.24 -9.01
N TYR A 130 -0.81 19.36 -8.68
CA TYR A 130 -2.06 19.23 -9.42
C TYR A 130 -2.90 20.52 -9.31
N GLU A 131 -3.13 21.01 -8.10
CA GLU A 131 -3.93 22.21 -7.85
C GLU A 131 -3.34 23.46 -8.51
N ASN A 132 -2.02 23.60 -8.52
CA ASN A 132 -1.35 24.77 -9.05
C ASN A 132 -1.12 24.73 -10.57
N LYS A 133 -0.98 23.56 -11.18
CA LYS A 133 -0.54 23.44 -12.58
C LYS A 133 -1.51 22.69 -13.47
N ILE A 134 -2.08 21.58 -13.00
CA ILE A 134 -2.85 20.66 -13.85
C ILE A 134 -4.32 21.07 -13.86
N ARG A 135 -4.93 21.19 -12.70
CA ARG A 135 -6.35 21.51 -12.54
C ARG A 135 -6.76 22.81 -13.27
N PRO A 136 -6.03 23.95 -13.16
CA PRO A 136 -6.39 25.16 -13.88
C PRO A 136 -6.34 25.00 -15.40
N VAL A 137 -5.40 24.19 -15.91
CA VAL A 137 -5.29 23.91 -17.35
C VAL A 137 -6.45 23.04 -17.82
N ASN A 138 -6.82 22.01 -17.05
CA ASN A 138 -7.94 21.12 -17.37
C ASN A 138 -9.26 21.91 -17.39
N VAL A 139 -9.52 22.73 -16.37
CA VAL A 139 -10.73 23.58 -16.29
C VAL A 139 -10.76 24.57 -17.47
N LYS A 140 -9.64 25.18 -17.82
CA LYS A 140 -9.57 26.11 -18.97
C LYS A 140 -9.83 25.39 -20.29
N ARG A 141 -9.40 24.14 -20.43
CA ARG A 141 -9.50 23.37 -21.68
C ARG A 141 -10.86 22.75 -21.87
N ASN A 142 -11.43 22.15 -20.81
CA ASN A 142 -12.59 21.27 -20.88
C ASN A 142 -13.82 21.84 -20.12
N GLY A 143 -13.64 22.94 -19.39
CA GLY A 143 -14.70 23.59 -18.61
C GLY A 143 -14.87 23.07 -17.19
N PRO A 144 -15.91 23.56 -16.48
CA PRO A 144 -16.12 23.27 -15.05
C PRO A 144 -16.30 21.80 -14.67
N LYS A 145 -16.59 20.92 -15.63
CA LYS A 145 -16.70 19.47 -15.37
C LYS A 145 -15.39 18.82 -14.94
N ASP A 146 -14.26 19.43 -15.31
CA ASP A 146 -12.93 18.99 -14.95
C ASP A 146 -12.38 19.72 -13.70
N ASP A 147 -13.25 20.45 -13.00
CA ASP A 147 -12.94 21.09 -11.73
C ASP A 147 -13.13 20.11 -10.58
N ILE A 148 -12.27 19.11 -10.54
CA ILE A 148 -12.33 18.02 -9.55
C ILE A 148 -11.18 18.10 -8.55
N PRO A 149 -11.38 17.72 -7.27
CA PRO A 149 -10.32 17.62 -6.29
C PRO A 149 -9.24 16.60 -6.69
N TYR A 150 -8.03 16.77 -6.19
CA TYR A 150 -6.91 15.86 -6.48
C TYR A 150 -7.22 14.39 -6.11
N MET A 151 -7.91 14.17 -5.02
CA MET A 151 -8.33 12.83 -4.59
C MET A 151 -9.19 12.11 -5.65
N ASP A 152 -10.18 12.80 -6.22
CA ASP A 152 -11.03 12.27 -7.27
C ASP A 152 -10.25 12.09 -8.59
N TYR A 153 -9.39 13.04 -8.94
CA TYR A 153 -8.50 12.92 -10.10
C TYR A 153 -7.61 11.68 -9.98
N TRP A 154 -7.08 11.42 -8.81
CA TRP A 154 -6.24 10.25 -8.57
C TRP A 154 -7.02 8.93 -8.70
N PHE A 155 -8.26 8.93 -8.25
CA PHE A 155 -9.16 7.79 -8.45
C PHE A 155 -9.56 7.60 -9.92
N ASP A 156 -9.80 8.67 -10.66
CA ASP A 156 -10.07 8.60 -12.11
C ASP A 156 -8.90 7.98 -12.88
N LEU A 157 -7.67 8.33 -12.54
CA LEU A 157 -6.48 7.65 -13.11
C LEU A 157 -6.44 6.16 -12.75
N THR A 158 -6.94 5.78 -11.58
CA THR A 158 -7.02 4.38 -11.17
C THR A 158 -8.07 3.62 -11.97
N LYS A 159 -9.24 4.20 -12.18
CA LYS A 159 -10.28 3.60 -13.04
C LYS A 159 -9.77 3.32 -14.45
N LEU A 160 -9.02 4.24 -15.04
CA LEU A 160 -8.41 4.06 -16.37
C LEU A 160 -7.43 2.89 -16.43
N GLU A 161 -6.63 2.68 -15.38
CA GLU A 161 -5.68 1.57 -15.35
C GLU A 161 -6.35 0.21 -15.23
N PHE A 162 -7.44 0.14 -14.46
CA PHE A 162 -8.22 -1.09 -14.23
C PHE A 162 -9.47 -1.21 -15.12
N GLU A 163 -9.57 -0.41 -16.20
CA GLU A 163 -10.72 -0.42 -17.11
C GLU A 163 -10.99 -1.82 -17.71
N LYS A 164 -9.95 -2.56 -18.03
CA LYS A 164 -10.07 -3.92 -18.60
C LYS A 164 -10.54 -4.98 -17.60
N ASP A 165 -10.38 -4.69 -16.32
CA ASP A 165 -10.76 -5.60 -15.23
C ASP A 165 -12.21 -5.37 -14.77
N ASP A 166 -12.88 -4.35 -15.32
CA ASP A 166 -14.29 -3.98 -15.05
C ASP A 166 -14.60 -3.85 -13.54
N LEU A 167 -13.64 -3.26 -12.82
CA LEU A 167 -13.72 -3.17 -11.35
C LEU A 167 -14.50 -1.97 -10.84
N PHE A 168 -14.65 -0.93 -11.67
CA PHE A 168 -15.29 0.34 -11.29
C PHE A 168 -16.20 0.84 -12.38
N GLU A 169 -17.35 1.39 -11.96
CA GLU A 169 -18.23 2.07 -12.88
C GLU A 169 -17.65 3.44 -13.29
N PRO A 170 -17.90 3.91 -14.52
CA PRO A 170 -17.38 5.22 -14.99
C PRO A 170 -17.74 6.39 -14.07
N ASN A 171 -18.93 6.34 -13.45
CA ASN A 171 -19.45 7.38 -12.56
C ASN A 171 -19.05 7.21 -11.09
N ASP A 172 -18.29 6.17 -10.77
CA ASP A 172 -17.82 5.98 -9.40
C ASP A 172 -16.92 7.14 -8.95
N LYS A 173 -17.15 7.58 -7.72
CA LYS A 173 -16.43 8.66 -7.05
C LYS A 173 -16.04 8.23 -5.65
N ILE A 174 -15.05 8.92 -5.07
CA ILE A 174 -14.73 8.81 -3.65
C ILE A 174 -15.83 9.52 -2.86
N LYS A 175 -16.40 8.84 -1.85
CA LYS A 175 -17.49 9.34 -1.02
C LYS A 175 -17.04 9.77 0.38
N ILE A 176 -15.84 9.40 0.78
CA ILE A 176 -15.25 9.81 2.06
C ILE A 176 -14.65 11.22 1.97
N LYS A 177 -14.62 11.88 3.11
CA LYS A 177 -13.96 13.20 3.23
C LYS A 177 -12.45 13.08 3.05
N GLN A 178 -11.83 14.16 2.60
CA GLN A 178 -10.37 14.21 2.41
C GLN A 178 -9.60 13.83 3.69
N ALA A 179 -10.04 14.29 4.86
CA ALA A 179 -9.40 13.94 6.12
C ALA A 179 -9.42 12.43 6.42
N SER A 180 -10.50 11.74 6.07
CA SER A 180 -10.59 10.28 6.22
C SER A 180 -9.72 9.56 5.20
N PHE A 181 -9.69 10.04 3.96
CA PHE A 181 -8.82 9.54 2.91
C PHE A 181 -7.34 9.65 3.31
N GLU A 182 -6.91 10.82 3.78
CA GLU A 182 -5.55 11.07 4.24
C GLU A 182 -5.15 10.17 5.41
N ALA A 183 -6.04 10.00 6.40
CA ALA A 183 -5.80 9.10 7.52
C ALA A 183 -5.66 7.63 7.07
N ILE A 184 -6.43 7.20 6.06
CA ILE A 184 -6.30 5.86 5.48
C ILE A 184 -4.98 5.73 4.70
N VAL A 185 -4.57 6.74 3.94
CA VAL A 185 -3.28 6.75 3.25
C VAL A 185 -2.14 6.58 4.25
N GLU A 186 -2.16 7.30 5.38
CA GLU A 186 -1.16 7.21 6.44
C GLU A 186 -1.09 5.81 7.06
N GLU A 187 -2.24 5.17 7.28
CA GLU A 187 -2.27 3.79 7.78
C GLU A 187 -1.71 2.77 6.77
N LEU A 188 -1.94 3.01 5.50
CA LEU A 188 -1.53 2.12 4.42
C LEU A 188 -0.07 2.32 4.00
N GLU A 189 0.54 3.49 4.24
CA GLU A 189 1.85 3.85 3.68
C GLU A 189 3.00 2.93 4.12
N ILE A 190 2.89 2.32 5.31
CA ILE A 190 3.91 1.43 5.86
C ILE A 190 3.94 0.03 5.22
N TYR A 191 3.00 -0.27 4.34
CA TYR A 191 2.83 -1.60 3.74
C TYR A 191 2.97 -1.55 2.22
N ASN A 192 3.41 -2.65 1.61
CA ASN A 192 3.45 -2.82 0.16
C ASN A 192 2.42 -3.86 -0.28
N LEU A 193 1.35 -3.42 -0.95
CA LEU A 193 0.26 -4.29 -1.39
C LEU A 193 0.57 -4.99 -2.71
N SER A 194 1.32 -4.37 -3.61
CA SER A 194 1.60 -4.94 -4.93
C SER A 194 2.44 -6.21 -4.83
N ARG A 195 3.20 -6.35 -3.74
CA ARG A 195 4.04 -7.52 -3.45
C ARG A 195 3.42 -8.48 -2.43
N THR A 196 2.26 -8.14 -1.87
CA THR A 196 1.54 -9.03 -0.94
C THR A 196 0.91 -10.17 -1.72
N ALA A 197 1.05 -11.40 -1.22
CA ALA A 197 0.50 -12.58 -1.87
C ALA A 197 -1.01 -12.47 -2.07
N ASP A 198 -1.51 -12.93 -3.23
CA ASP A 198 -2.91 -12.74 -3.64
C ASP A 198 -3.88 -13.49 -2.72
N ASP A 199 -3.46 -14.61 -2.14
CA ASP A 199 -4.22 -15.35 -1.14
C ASP A 199 -4.43 -14.53 0.16
N VAL A 200 -3.44 -13.78 0.62
CA VAL A 200 -3.56 -12.88 1.78
C VAL A 200 -4.58 -11.79 1.52
N LYS A 201 -4.56 -11.21 0.31
CA LYS A 201 -5.54 -10.20 -0.12
C LYS A 201 -6.95 -10.78 -0.18
N GLY A 202 -7.13 -11.91 -0.88
CA GLY A 202 -8.41 -12.58 -1.05
C GLY A 202 -9.07 -12.95 0.28
N ILE A 203 -8.32 -13.60 1.16
CA ILE A 203 -8.84 -14.04 2.47
C ILE A 203 -9.16 -12.85 3.40
N ALA A 204 -8.41 -11.75 3.30
CA ALA A 204 -8.72 -10.56 4.09
C ALA A 204 -10.02 -9.92 3.60
N PHE A 205 -10.26 -9.90 2.29
CA PHE A 205 -11.53 -9.45 1.71
C PHE A 205 -12.69 -10.35 2.12
N GLU A 206 -12.54 -11.68 2.08
CA GLU A 206 -13.58 -12.64 2.53
C GLU A 206 -13.95 -12.50 4.01
N LYS A 207 -12.99 -12.18 4.87
CA LYS A 207 -13.28 -11.98 6.31
C LYS A 207 -14.02 -10.68 6.62
N PHE A 208 -14.05 -9.76 5.68
CA PHE A 208 -14.64 -8.44 5.87
C PHE A 208 -16.07 -8.35 5.31
N LEU A 209 -16.44 -9.29 4.43
CA LEU A 209 -17.80 -9.49 3.92
C LEU A 209 -18.61 -10.38 4.86
#